data_1ef0da124becc70f0220740ad356dffa
#
_entry.id   1ef0da124becc70f0220740ad356dffa
#
_cell.length_a   1.000
_cell.length_b   1.000
_cell.length_c   1.000
_cell.angle_alpha   90.00
_cell.angle_beta   90.00
_cell.angle_gamma   90.00
#
_symmetry.space_group_name_H-M   'P 1'
#
loop_
_entity.id
_entity.type
_entity.pdbx_description
1 polymer ?
#
loop_
_entity_poly.entity_id
_entity_poly.type
_entity_poly.pdbx_seq_one_letter_code
_entity_poly.pdbx_strand_id
1 'polypeptide(L)'
;MNRLRTSLCLGSLILAGIAAPTTSQAQIAVDMTLLTCGQYLAMPPDQSRIYAAWMSGWFNQKMGYTYINLEAYERNVANVKAWCGTNPGELVMTGLQRATGQ
;
A
#
# COMPACT_ATOMS: atom_id res chain seq x y z
N MET A 1 33.24 -16.79 54.91
CA MET A 1 32.91 -16.79 54.45
C MET A 1 32.30 -16.58 53.47
N ASN A 2 32.36 -16.52 53.28
CA ASN A 2 31.90 -16.40 52.52
C ASN A 2 31.21 -16.20 51.66
N ARG A 3 31.15 -16.19 51.47
CA ARG A 3 30.60 -16.12 50.83
C ARG A 3 29.89 -15.96 50.04
N LEU A 4 29.77 -15.82 49.70
CA LEU A 4 29.10 -15.73 48.98
C LEU A 4 28.53 -15.43 48.11
N ARG A 5 28.57 -15.48 47.83
CA ARG A 5 27.97 -15.24 47.19
C ARG A 5 27.29 -15.17 46.28
N THR A 6 27.18 -15.13 45.94
CA THR A 6 26.50 -15.11 45.13
C THR A 6 25.85 -14.88 44.29
N SER A 7 25.73 -14.76 44.09
CA SER A 7 25.01 -14.63 43.31
C SER A 7 24.43 -14.32 42.42
N LEU A 8 24.42 -14.15 42.26
CA LEU A 8 23.74 -13.90 41.44
C LEU A 8 23.18 -13.65 40.44
N CYS A 9 23.16 -13.63 40.24
CA CYS A 9 22.57 -13.45 39.37
C CYS A 9 22.04 -13.27 38.48
N LEU A 10 22.04 -13.32 38.52
CA LEU A 10 21.41 -13.17 37.69
C LEU A 10 20.93 -12.86 36.82
N GLY A 11 20.89 -12.86 36.73
CA GLY A 11 20.30 -12.60 36.00
C GLY A 11 19.88 -12.44 35.22
N SER A 12 20.00 -12.35 35.35
CA SER A 12 19.43 -12.20 34.60
C SER A 12 18.95 -12.03 33.76
N LEU A 13 19.01 -12.03 33.81
CA LEU A 13 18.42 -11.92 33.05
C LEU A 13 17.90 -11.68 32.26
N ILE A 14 17.99 -11.66 32.38
CA ILE A 14 17.41 -11.50 31.71
C ILE A 14 16.95 -11.25 30.88
N LEU A 15 17.04 -11.30 31.01
CA LEU A 15 16.53 -11.11 30.25
C LEU A 15 16.02 -10.94 29.49
N ALA A 16 16.08 -10.94 29.68
CA ALA A 16 15.57 -10.92 29.01
C ALA A 16 15.03 -10.67 28.29
N GLY A 17 15.06 -10.56 28.33
CA GLY A 17 14.53 -10.41 27.73
C GLY A 17 13.98 -10.06 27.07
N ILE A 18 14.04 -9.95 27.16
CA ILE A 18 13.51 -9.69 26.61
C ILE A 18 12.92 -9.49 25.76
N ALA A 19 12.90 -9.65 25.50
CA ALA A 19 12.52 -9.60 24.70
C ALA A 19 11.65 -9.22 24.14
N ALA A 20 11.65 -8.68 23.68
CA ALA A 20 10.87 -8.16 23.25
C ALA A 20 10.37 -8.28 22.18
N PRO A 21 9.87 -8.41 21.92
CA PRO A 21 9.31 -8.62 20.95
C PRO A 21 8.92 -7.79 20.16
N THR A 22 9.30 -7.60 19.68
CA THR A 22 9.08 -6.83 18.87
C THR A 22 8.45 -7.24 17.87
N THR A 23 7.54 -6.97 17.63
CA THR A 23 6.91 -7.21 16.60
C THR A 23 7.38 -6.48 15.58
N SER A 24 8.00 -6.97 14.72
CA SER A 24 8.28 -6.28 13.57
C SER A 24 7.05 -6.13 12.81
N GLN A 25 6.76 -4.99 12.35
CA GLN A 25 5.69 -4.77 11.49
C GLN A 25 6.05 -5.24 10.13
N ALA A 26 5.30 -6.13 9.59
CA ALA A 26 5.46 -6.57 8.22
C ALA A 26 5.18 -5.38 7.31
N GLN A 27 6.04 -5.16 6.34
CA GLN A 27 5.77 -4.20 5.30
C GLN A 27 4.67 -4.73 4.41
N ILE A 28 3.70 -3.88 4.09
CA ILE A 28 2.64 -4.23 3.17
C ILE A 28 3.02 -3.67 1.82
N ALA A 29 3.23 -4.56 0.88
CA ALA A 29 3.55 -4.19 -0.48
C ALA A 29 2.43 -4.68 -1.39
N VAL A 30 1.97 -3.81 -2.26
CA VAL A 30 0.90 -4.14 -3.20
C VAL A 30 1.47 -4.01 -4.60
N ASP A 31 1.37 -5.08 -5.36
CA ASP A 31 1.76 -5.06 -6.75
C ASP A 31 0.59 -4.54 -7.57
N MET A 32 0.71 -3.33 -8.06
CA MET A 32 -0.37 -2.67 -8.81
C MET A 32 -0.72 -3.38 -10.11
N THR A 33 0.19 -4.20 -10.64
CA THR A 33 -0.10 -4.96 -11.87
C THR A 33 -1.00 -6.16 -11.61
N LEU A 34 -1.23 -6.50 -10.34
CA LEU A 34 -2.09 -7.63 -9.97
C LEU A 34 -3.39 -7.21 -9.32
N LEU A 35 -3.55 -5.93 -9.03
CA LEU A 35 -4.75 -5.44 -8.36
C LEU A 35 -5.93 -5.46 -9.33
N THR A 36 -7.03 -6.09 -8.91
CA THR A 36 -8.22 -6.17 -9.75
C THR A 36 -9.11 -4.96 -9.55
N CYS A 37 -9.95 -4.70 -10.54
CA CYS A 37 -10.97 -3.67 -10.45
C CYS A 37 -11.88 -3.86 -9.23
N GLY A 38 -12.29 -5.11 -8.99
CA GLY A 38 -13.14 -5.40 -7.83
C GLY A 38 -12.47 -5.08 -6.52
N GLN A 39 -11.18 -5.41 -6.40
CA GLN A 39 -10.43 -5.09 -5.19
C GLN A 39 -10.31 -3.57 -4.99
N TYR A 40 -10.04 -2.84 -6.07
CA TYR A 40 -9.92 -1.39 -6.00
C TYR A 40 -11.24 -0.75 -5.58
N LEU A 41 -12.36 -1.20 -6.16
CA LEU A 41 -13.66 -0.64 -5.83
C LEU A 41 -14.11 -0.98 -4.41
N ALA A 42 -13.61 -2.07 -3.85
CA ALA A 42 -13.99 -2.49 -2.50
C ALA A 42 -13.23 -1.77 -1.40
N MET A 43 -12.21 -0.98 -1.77
CA MET A 43 -11.40 -0.28 -0.78
C MET A 43 -12.17 0.88 -0.16
N PRO A 44 -11.88 1.19 1.12
CA PRO A 44 -12.38 2.44 1.69
C PRO A 44 -11.83 3.64 0.94
N PRO A 45 -12.56 4.76 0.90
CA PRO A 45 -12.15 5.91 0.08
C PRO A 45 -10.76 6.45 0.36
N ASP A 46 -10.33 6.50 1.62
CA ASP A 46 -9.01 7.02 1.94
C ASP A 46 -7.91 6.07 1.46
N GLN A 47 -8.17 4.77 1.41
CA GLN A 47 -7.19 3.83 0.86
C GLN A 47 -7.18 3.90 -0.67
N SER A 48 -8.35 3.88 -1.31
CA SER A 48 -8.41 3.93 -2.78
C SER A 48 -7.80 5.22 -3.32
N ARG A 49 -7.83 6.28 -2.53
CA ARG A 49 -7.25 7.57 -2.91
C ARG A 49 -5.73 7.48 -3.06
N ILE A 50 -5.08 6.70 -2.18
CA ILE A 50 -3.64 6.48 -2.27
C ILE A 50 -3.30 5.76 -3.57
N TYR A 51 -4.08 4.76 -3.92
CA TYR A 51 -3.87 3.97 -5.13
C TYR A 51 -4.14 4.79 -6.38
N ALA A 52 -5.17 5.64 -6.33
CA ALA A 52 -5.46 6.55 -7.44
C ALA A 52 -4.31 7.54 -7.66
N ALA A 53 -3.72 8.04 -6.58
CA ALA A 53 -2.59 8.96 -6.69
C ALA A 53 -1.39 8.26 -7.32
N TRP A 54 -1.13 7.01 -6.93
CA TRP A 54 -0.05 6.24 -7.55
C TRP A 54 -0.29 6.05 -9.04
N MET A 55 -1.51 5.68 -9.41
CA MET A 55 -1.86 5.50 -10.81
C MET A 55 -1.73 6.79 -11.62
N SER A 56 -2.09 7.91 -11.00
CA SER A 56 -1.94 9.21 -11.65
C SER A 56 -0.47 9.53 -11.93
N GLY A 57 0.40 9.27 -10.96
CA GLY A 57 1.84 9.48 -11.14
C GLY A 57 2.41 8.57 -12.20
N TRP A 58 2.01 7.31 -12.20
CA TRP A 58 2.44 6.35 -13.20
C TRP A 58 2.02 6.79 -14.61
N PHE A 59 0.76 7.20 -14.75
CA PHE A 59 0.23 7.67 -16.01
C PHE A 59 0.96 8.92 -16.49
N ASN A 60 1.13 9.89 -15.61
CA ASN A 60 1.81 11.13 -15.96
C ASN A 60 3.26 10.89 -16.38
N GLN A 61 3.95 10.00 -15.66
CA GLN A 61 5.33 9.65 -16.02
C GLN A 61 5.38 9.00 -17.39
N LYS A 62 4.45 8.12 -17.67
CA LYS A 62 4.41 7.43 -18.96
C LYS A 62 4.15 8.41 -20.10
N MET A 63 3.35 9.43 -19.85
CA MET A 63 3.03 10.45 -20.85
C MET A 63 4.07 11.57 -20.93
N GLY A 64 5.06 11.57 -20.04
CA GLY A 64 6.07 12.61 -20.02
C GLY A 64 5.61 13.90 -19.35
N TYR A 65 4.55 13.85 -18.57
CA TYR A 65 4.03 15.02 -17.87
C TYR A 65 4.73 15.20 -16.55
N THR A 66 5.08 16.45 -16.23
CA THR A 66 5.70 16.79 -14.95
C THR A 66 4.76 17.66 -14.09
N TYR A 67 3.53 17.83 -14.53
CA TYR A 67 2.52 18.61 -13.82
C TYR A 67 1.29 17.76 -13.61
N ILE A 68 0.42 18.20 -12.73
CA ILE A 68 -0.84 17.53 -12.50
C ILE A 68 -1.97 18.53 -12.82
N ASN A 69 -2.92 18.07 -13.58
CA ASN A 69 -4.16 18.80 -13.82
C ASN A 69 -5.22 18.18 -12.92
N LEU A 70 -5.61 18.90 -11.87
CA LEU A 70 -6.49 18.34 -10.85
C LEU A 70 -7.86 17.99 -11.40
N GLU A 71 -8.38 18.78 -12.32
CA GLU A 71 -9.67 18.50 -12.93
C GLU A 71 -9.60 17.22 -13.76
N ALA A 72 -8.54 17.08 -14.56
CA ALA A 72 -8.34 15.86 -15.33
C ALA A 72 -8.12 14.66 -14.43
N TYR A 73 -7.41 14.84 -13.31
CA TYR A 73 -7.19 13.78 -12.34
C TYR A 73 -8.52 13.25 -11.81
N GLU A 74 -9.40 14.15 -11.37
CA GLU A 74 -10.70 13.73 -10.83
C GLU A 74 -11.56 13.04 -11.87
N ARG A 75 -11.54 13.57 -13.09
CA ARG A 75 -12.29 12.96 -14.19
C ARG A 75 -11.77 11.57 -14.50
N ASN A 76 -10.47 11.40 -14.52
CA ASN A 76 -9.86 10.10 -14.82
C ASN A 76 -10.12 9.09 -13.71
N VAL A 77 -10.09 9.52 -12.45
CA VAL A 77 -10.44 8.63 -11.33
C VAL A 77 -11.88 8.14 -11.47
N ALA A 78 -12.80 9.05 -11.81
CA ALA A 78 -14.19 8.67 -11.99
C ALA A 78 -14.36 7.71 -13.17
N ASN A 79 -13.63 7.95 -14.25
CA ASN A 79 -13.71 7.09 -15.43
C ASN A 79 -13.17 5.70 -15.15
N VAL A 80 -12.06 5.59 -14.41
CA VAL A 80 -11.50 4.28 -14.05
C VAL A 80 -12.51 3.53 -13.17
N LYS A 81 -13.11 4.21 -12.20
CA LYS A 81 -14.09 3.55 -11.33
C LYS A 81 -15.31 3.10 -12.10
N ALA A 82 -15.78 3.91 -13.04
CA ALA A 82 -16.92 3.52 -13.87
C ALA A 82 -16.61 2.31 -14.73
N TRP A 83 -15.44 2.30 -15.36
CA TRP A 83 -15.03 1.16 -16.17
C TRP A 83 -14.88 -0.09 -15.31
N CYS A 84 -14.26 0.03 -14.14
CA CYS A 84 -14.08 -1.08 -13.21
C CYS A 84 -15.42 -1.62 -12.73
N GLY A 85 -16.43 -0.77 -12.62
CA GLY A 85 -17.76 -1.19 -12.19
C GLY A 85 -18.40 -2.23 -13.12
N THR A 86 -18.07 -2.17 -14.41
CA THR A 86 -18.57 -3.15 -15.37
C THR A 86 -17.52 -4.20 -15.73
N ASN A 87 -16.33 -4.12 -15.16
CA ASN A 87 -15.24 -5.05 -15.43
C ASN A 87 -14.51 -5.44 -14.15
N PRO A 88 -15.22 -5.95 -13.13
CA PRO A 88 -14.61 -6.18 -11.82
C PRO A 88 -13.51 -7.23 -11.81
N GLY A 89 -13.54 -8.16 -12.75
CA GLY A 89 -12.51 -9.19 -12.84
C GLY A 89 -11.26 -8.76 -13.57
N GLU A 90 -11.28 -7.60 -14.21
CA GLU A 90 -10.12 -7.10 -14.95
C GLU A 90 -9.14 -6.42 -13.99
N LEU A 91 -7.93 -6.19 -14.48
CA LEU A 91 -6.91 -5.50 -13.69
C LEU A 91 -7.17 -4.00 -13.70
N VAL A 92 -6.92 -3.36 -12.56
CA VAL A 92 -7.14 -1.91 -12.47
C VAL A 92 -6.24 -1.14 -13.43
N MET A 93 -5.03 -1.64 -13.70
CA MET A 93 -4.14 -0.97 -14.66
C MET A 93 -4.66 -1.06 -16.08
N THR A 94 -5.39 -2.13 -16.42
CA THR A 94 -6.11 -2.19 -17.69
C THR A 94 -7.20 -1.12 -17.71
N GLY A 95 -7.91 -0.97 -16.60
CA GLY A 95 -8.93 0.07 -16.48
C GLY A 95 -8.34 1.47 -16.65
N LEU A 96 -7.17 1.71 -16.08
CA LEU A 96 -6.51 2.99 -16.25
C LEU A 96 -6.24 3.26 -17.74
N GLN A 97 -5.72 2.29 -18.45
CA GLN A 97 -5.42 2.47 -19.87
C GLN A 97 -6.69 2.67 -20.71
N ARG A 98 -7.72 1.85 -20.44
CA ARG A 98 -8.95 1.93 -21.21
C ARG A 98 -9.72 3.20 -20.93
N ALA A 99 -9.79 3.60 -19.68
CA ALA A 99 -10.60 4.75 -19.27
C ALA A 99 -9.94 6.08 -19.60
N THR A 100 -8.64 6.11 -19.80
CA THR A 100 -7.92 7.34 -20.13
C THR A 100 -7.47 7.41 -21.58
N GLY A 101 -7.89 6.46 -22.40
CA GLY A 101 -7.59 6.48 -23.84
C GLY A 101 -6.19 6.03 -24.20
N GLN A 102 -5.55 5.26 -23.33
CA GLN A 102 -4.20 4.75 -23.59
C GLN A 102 -4.19 3.50 -24.42
#